data_29d76e4ec16bfa7977e142dda970abb2
#
_entry.id   29d76e4ec16bfa7977e142dda970abb2
#
_cell.length_a   1.000
_cell.length_b   1.000
_cell.length_c   1.000
_cell.angle_alpha   90.00
_cell.angle_beta   90.00
_cell.angle_gamma   90.00
#
_symmetry.space_group_name_H-M   'P 1'
#
loop_
_entity.id
_entity.type
_entity.pdbx_description
1 polymer ?
#
loop_
_entity_poly.entity_id
_entity_poly.type
_entity_poly.pdbx_seq_one_letter_code
_entity_poly.pdbx_strand_id
1 'polypeptide(L)'
;ESVTAYKADFKTNKVDINSFPYSTWIKLSKEVMYSTPEYLNSGNVKGDYELRESIAKYLHEFRGVKCSPMQIVVGAGIEYLTMLLTELFDRDKVFAVENPGYKKISAILRNNNRKINYIDVDENGLCTDCLKQTDSDIVYVTPSHQFPTGAVMPVWRRMELLSWAEEGEDRYIIEDDYNSEFNFSI
;
A
#
# COMPACT_ATOMS: atom_id res chain seq x y z
N GLU A 1 -13.38 -25.93 17.96
CA GLU A 1 -13.06 -24.59 18.53
C GLU A 1 -14.38 -23.93 18.89
N SER A 2 -14.59 -23.58 20.16
CA SER A 2 -15.77 -22.86 20.61
C SER A 2 -15.73 -21.43 20.09
N VAL A 3 -16.68 -21.08 19.23
CA VAL A 3 -16.83 -19.70 18.76
C VAL A 3 -17.39 -18.87 19.92
N THR A 4 -16.55 -18.06 20.53
CA THR A 4 -17.01 -17.11 21.55
C THR A 4 -17.85 -16.05 20.85
N ALA A 5 -19.15 -15.99 21.16
CA ALA A 5 -20.04 -14.96 20.62
C ALA A 5 -19.73 -13.63 21.33
N TYR A 6 -19.07 -12.71 20.63
CA TYR A 6 -18.84 -11.36 21.11
C TYR A 6 -20.05 -10.47 20.82
N LYS A 7 -20.34 -9.51 21.72
CA LYS A 7 -21.38 -8.50 21.52
C LYS A 7 -21.09 -7.62 20.29
N ALA A 8 -19.83 -7.38 19.98
CA ALA A 8 -19.34 -6.72 18.79
C ALA A 8 -18.01 -7.37 18.37
N ASP A 9 -17.82 -7.58 17.07
CA ASP A 9 -16.61 -8.17 16.50
C ASP A 9 -16.00 -7.16 15.52
N PHE A 10 -14.89 -6.52 15.91
CA PHE A 10 -14.15 -5.54 15.13
C PHE A 10 -13.00 -6.17 14.33
N LYS A 11 -13.04 -7.47 14.05
CA LYS A 11 -12.06 -8.09 13.18
C LYS A 11 -12.10 -7.47 11.79
N THR A 12 -10.92 -7.20 11.25
CA THR A 12 -10.74 -6.74 9.88
C THR A 12 -11.16 -7.83 8.87
N ASN A 13 -11.39 -7.45 7.61
CA ASN A 13 -11.78 -8.33 6.49
C ASN A 13 -13.23 -8.82 6.51
N LYS A 14 -14.12 -8.20 7.25
CA LYS A 14 -15.56 -8.39 7.09
C LYS A 14 -16.12 -7.30 6.18
N VAL A 15 -16.82 -7.70 5.13
CA VAL A 15 -17.50 -6.79 4.18
C VAL A 15 -19.00 -6.92 4.42
N ASP A 16 -19.71 -5.79 4.33
CA ASP A 16 -21.17 -5.84 4.26
C ASP A 16 -21.60 -6.32 2.87
N ILE A 17 -21.91 -7.61 2.78
CA ILE A 17 -22.35 -8.26 1.53
C ILE A 17 -23.62 -7.64 0.94
N ASN A 18 -24.46 -6.97 1.75
CA ASN A 18 -25.70 -6.37 1.27
C ASN A 18 -25.46 -5.03 0.55
N SER A 19 -24.34 -4.35 0.84
CA SER A 19 -23.96 -3.09 0.21
C SER A 19 -23.22 -3.28 -1.13
N PHE A 20 -22.88 -4.51 -1.51
CA PHE A 20 -22.16 -4.76 -2.76
C PHE A 20 -23.09 -4.64 -3.97
N PRO A 21 -22.73 -3.87 -5.01
CA PRO A 21 -23.57 -3.63 -6.19
C PRO A 21 -23.53 -4.81 -7.18
N TYR A 22 -24.08 -5.94 -6.80
CA TYR A 22 -24.06 -7.20 -7.59
C TYR A 22 -24.54 -7.05 -9.03
N SER A 23 -25.64 -6.32 -9.24
CA SER A 23 -26.22 -6.15 -10.58
C SER A 23 -25.26 -5.41 -11.53
N THR A 24 -24.62 -4.36 -11.05
CA THR A 24 -23.61 -3.60 -11.81
C THR A 24 -22.39 -4.45 -12.09
N TRP A 25 -21.89 -5.16 -11.08
CA TRP A 25 -20.75 -6.07 -11.23
C TRP A 25 -20.99 -7.14 -12.28
N ILE A 26 -22.14 -7.84 -12.19
CA ILE A 26 -22.50 -8.91 -13.15
C ILE A 26 -22.65 -8.35 -14.56
N LYS A 27 -23.30 -7.19 -14.72
CA LYS A 27 -23.46 -6.52 -16.01
C LYS A 27 -22.12 -6.24 -16.65
N LEU A 28 -21.23 -5.55 -15.94
CA LEU A 28 -19.88 -5.18 -16.43
C LEU A 28 -19.04 -6.43 -16.74
N SER A 29 -19.08 -7.45 -15.87
CA SER A 29 -18.34 -8.70 -16.11
C SER A 29 -18.79 -9.39 -17.39
N LYS A 30 -20.09 -9.48 -17.62
CA LYS A 30 -20.63 -10.05 -18.87
C LYS A 30 -20.22 -9.23 -20.08
N GLU A 31 -20.33 -7.91 -20.00
CA GLU A 31 -19.97 -7.01 -21.10
C GLU A 31 -18.51 -7.21 -21.52
N VAL A 32 -17.58 -7.22 -20.57
CA VAL A 32 -16.16 -7.44 -20.83
C VAL A 32 -15.91 -8.84 -21.43
N MET A 33 -16.52 -9.89 -20.86
CA MET A 33 -16.33 -11.27 -21.37
C MET A 33 -16.83 -11.46 -22.80
N TYR A 34 -17.89 -10.74 -23.20
CA TYR A 34 -18.43 -10.83 -24.58
C TYR A 34 -17.72 -9.92 -25.57
N SER A 35 -17.28 -8.73 -25.12
CA SER A 35 -16.65 -7.75 -26.01
C SER A 35 -15.16 -8.03 -26.24
N THR A 36 -14.49 -8.64 -25.26
CA THR A 36 -13.03 -8.81 -25.30
C THR A 36 -12.65 -10.18 -24.72
N PRO A 37 -13.00 -11.29 -25.43
CA PRO A 37 -12.71 -12.64 -24.96
C PRO A 37 -11.20 -12.91 -24.82
N GLU A 38 -10.34 -12.07 -25.43
CA GLU A 38 -8.89 -12.15 -25.33
C GLU A 38 -8.38 -11.97 -23.90
N TYR A 39 -9.13 -11.28 -23.04
CA TYR A 39 -8.78 -11.12 -21.61
C TYR A 39 -8.85 -12.43 -20.82
N LEU A 40 -9.39 -13.50 -21.39
CA LEU A 40 -9.33 -14.85 -20.81
C LEU A 40 -7.97 -15.55 -21.03
N ASN A 41 -7.13 -15.01 -21.91
CA ASN A 41 -5.78 -15.51 -22.10
C ASN A 41 -4.83 -15.00 -21.01
N SER A 42 -3.63 -15.57 -20.97
CA SER A 42 -2.54 -15.05 -20.12
C SER A 42 -2.19 -13.64 -20.56
N GLY A 43 -2.43 -12.67 -19.69
CA GLY A 43 -2.14 -11.25 -19.94
C GLY A 43 -0.66 -10.92 -19.82
N ASN A 44 -0.35 -9.63 -19.84
CA ASN A 44 1.00 -9.13 -19.62
C ASN A 44 1.41 -9.35 -18.15
N VAL A 45 2.68 -9.71 -17.91
CA VAL A 45 3.22 -9.97 -16.56
C VAL A 45 3.13 -8.78 -15.61
N LYS A 46 3.00 -7.55 -16.12
CA LYS A 46 2.77 -6.33 -15.35
C LYS A 46 1.28 -5.99 -15.18
N GLY A 47 0.38 -6.80 -15.73
CA GLY A 47 -1.04 -6.49 -15.89
C GLY A 47 -1.34 -5.89 -17.28
N ASP A 48 -2.58 -5.99 -17.71
CA ASP A 48 -3.01 -5.53 -19.03
C ASP A 48 -2.80 -4.03 -19.20
N TYR A 49 -2.38 -3.64 -20.40
CA TYR A 49 -1.98 -2.25 -20.66
C TYR A 49 -3.15 -1.28 -20.42
N GLU A 50 -4.33 -1.60 -20.89
CA GLU A 50 -5.54 -0.79 -20.75
C GLU A 50 -5.93 -0.57 -19.29
N LEU A 51 -5.74 -1.60 -18.44
CA LEU A 51 -5.93 -1.46 -17.00
C LEU A 51 -4.91 -0.51 -16.39
N ARG A 52 -3.62 -0.67 -16.74
CA ARG A 52 -2.55 0.21 -16.25
C ARG A 52 -2.71 1.64 -16.74
N GLU A 53 -3.18 1.85 -17.97
CA GLU A 53 -3.52 3.16 -18.51
C GLU A 53 -4.67 3.81 -17.73
N SER A 54 -5.72 3.06 -17.44
CA SER A 54 -6.84 3.51 -16.62
C SER A 54 -6.41 3.87 -15.19
N ILE A 55 -5.51 3.09 -14.59
CA ILE A 55 -4.93 3.38 -13.28
C ILE A 55 -4.08 4.65 -13.34
N ALA A 56 -3.23 4.83 -14.35
CA ALA A 56 -2.42 6.03 -14.51
C ALA A 56 -3.28 7.29 -14.61
N LYS A 57 -4.35 7.21 -15.40
CA LYS A 57 -5.35 8.29 -15.54
C LYS A 57 -6.02 8.60 -14.20
N TYR A 58 -6.50 7.58 -13.49
CA TYR A 58 -7.11 7.73 -12.17
C TYR A 58 -6.15 8.40 -11.18
N LEU A 59 -4.90 7.93 -11.08
CA LEU A 59 -3.89 8.51 -10.20
C LEU A 59 -3.60 9.97 -10.54
N HIS A 60 -3.58 10.32 -11.83
CA HIS A 60 -3.38 11.69 -12.27
C HIS A 60 -4.57 12.59 -11.90
N GLU A 61 -5.79 12.16 -12.20
CA GLU A 61 -7.00 12.97 -12.03
C GLU A 61 -7.38 13.15 -10.55
N PHE A 62 -7.26 12.09 -9.73
CA PHE A 62 -7.73 12.10 -8.35
C PHE A 62 -6.63 12.27 -7.30
N ARG A 63 -5.37 12.00 -7.65
CA ARG A 63 -4.25 12.02 -6.71
C ARG A 63 -3.14 12.98 -7.13
N GLY A 64 -3.21 13.56 -8.32
CA GLY A 64 -2.16 14.43 -8.85
C GLY A 64 -0.82 13.71 -9.13
N VAL A 65 -0.81 12.38 -9.10
CA VAL A 65 0.40 11.57 -9.32
C VAL A 65 0.74 11.55 -10.81
N LYS A 66 1.92 12.02 -11.16
CA LYS A 66 2.43 11.99 -12.54
C LYS A 66 3.15 10.67 -12.79
N CYS A 67 2.46 9.69 -13.34
CA CYS A 67 3.04 8.41 -13.73
C CYS A 67 2.56 7.98 -15.13
N SER A 68 3.36 7.11 -15.76
CA SER A 68 2.97 6.45 -17.01
C SER A 68 2.50 5.03 -16.76
N PRO A 69 1.72 4.41 -17.67
CA PRO A 69 1.33 3.01 -17.56
C PRO A 69 2.52 2.04 -17.43
N MET A 70 3.69 2.44 -17.93
CA MET A 70 4.92 1.63 -17.84
C MET A 70 5.50 1.53 -16.43
N GLN A 71 5.14 2.46 -15.54
CA GLN A 71 5.55 2.49 -14.13
C GLN A 71 4.58 1.76 -13.21
N ILE A 72 3.50 1.18 -13.77
CA ILE A 72 2.45 0.50 -13.01
C ILE A 72 2.62 -1.01 -13.16
N VAL A 73 2.54 -1.71 -12.04
CA VAL A 73 2.50 -3.17 -11.97
C VAL A 73 1.25 -3.59 -11.19
N VAL A 74 0.43 -4.40 -11.81
CA VAL A 74 -0.75 -5.02 -11.18
C VAL A 74 -0.34 -6.40 -10.67
N GLY A 75 -0.65 -6.67 -9.40
CA GLY A 75 -0.26 -7.92 -8.77
C GLY A 75 -1.32 -8.48 -7.83
N ALA A 76 -1.07 -9.66 -7.32
CA ALA A 76 -1.98 -10.43 -6.47
C ALA A 76 -2.01 -9.93 -5.02
N GLY A 77 -2.22 -8.65 -4.82
CA GLY A 77 -2.33 -8.00 -3.52
C GLY A 77 -1.01 -7.48 -2.97
N ILE A 78 -1.13 -6.72 -1.85
CA ILE A 78 -0.02 -5.97 -1.27
C ILE A 78 1.15 -6.86 -0.83
N GLU A 79 0.87 -8.06 -0.33
CA GLU A 79 1.90 -8.99 0.15
C GLU A 79 2.81 -9.43 -1.00
N TYR A 80 2.22 -9.78 -2.15
CA TYR A 80 2.96 -10.16 -3.34
C TYR A 80 3.75 -8.98 -3.92
N LEU A 81 3.12 -7.80 -4.00
CA LEU A 81 3.77 -6.59 -4.51
C LEU A 81 4.92 -6.15 -3.61
N THR A 82 4.75 -6.23 -2.28
CA THR A 82 5.83 -5.92 -1.32
C THR A 82 7.00 -6.90 -1.49
N MET A 83 6.73 -8.20 -1.67
CA MET A 83 7.78 -9.19 -1.94
C MET A 83 8.56 -8.81 -3.21
N LEU A 84 7.88 -8.46 -4.30
CA LEU A 84 8.55 -8.02 -5.53
C LEU A 84 9.38 -6.74 -5.31
N LEU A 85 8.84 -5.76 -4.58
CA LEU A 85 9.58 -4.54 -4.25
C LEU A 85 10.87 -4.84 -3.49
N THR A 86 10.85 -5.79 -2.56
CA THR A 86 12.07 -6.12 -1.79
C THR A 86 13.20 -6.66 -2.68
N GLU A 87 12.88 -7.28 -3.81
CA GLU A 87 13.88 -7.81 -4.74
C GLU A 87 14.49 -6.73 -5.67
N LEU A 88 13.90 -5.53 -5.72
CA LEU A 88 14.44 -4.41 -6.50
C LEU A 88 15.60 -3.71 -5.79
N PHE A 89 15.73 -3.87 -4.48
CA PHE A 89 16.75 -3.22 -3.67
C PHE A 89 17.90 -4.17 -3.35
N ASP A 90 19.10 -3.62 -3.23
CA ASP A 90 20.27 -4.37 -2.84
C ASP A 90 20.09 -5.04 -1.46
N ARG A 91 20.77 -6.16 -1.25
CA ARG A 91 20.57 -7.02 -0.08
C ARG A 91 20.99 -6.39 1.24
N ASP A 92 21.87 -5.42 1.21
CA ASP A 92 22.39 -4.67 2.37
C ASP A 92 21.48 -3.53 2.80
N LYS A 93 20.54 -3.09 1.93
CA LYS A 93 19.58 -2.03 2.24
C LYS A 93 18.72 -2.36 3.46
N VAL A 94 18.61 -1.39 4.37
CA VAL A 94 17.90 -1.50 5.64
C VAL A 94 16.52 -0.87 5.52
N PHE A 95 15.51 -1.61 5.92
CA PHE A 95 14.12 -1.16 5.90
C PHE A 95 13.70 -0.59 7.25
N ALA A 96 13.01 0.54 7.25
CA ALA A 96 12.26 1.05 8.38
C ALA A 96 10.78 0.72 8.21
N VAL A 97 10.12 0.29 9.28
CA VAL A 97 8.67 0.02 9.32
C VAL A 97 8.06 0.64 10.56
N GLU A 98 6.80 1.02 10.46
CA GLU A 98 6.00 1.56 11.58
C GLU A 98 5.84 0.54 12.73
N ASN A 99 5.91 1.02 13.97
CA ASN A 99 5.69 0.23 15.19
C ASN A 99 4.81 1.03 16.19
N PRO A 100 3.53 0.64 16.38
CA PRO A 100 2.85 -0.49 15.75
C PRO A 100 2.59 -0.27 14.26
N GLY A 101 2.57 -1.37 13.49
CA GLY A 101 2.32 -1.34 12.05
C GLY A 101 1.75 -2.65 11.53
N TYR A 102 1.57 -2.75 10.21
CA TYR A 102 1.03 -3.96 9.58
C TYR A 102 2.03 -5.10 9.62
N LYS A 103 1.80 -6.05 10.52
CA LYS A 103 2.74 -7.14 10.85
C LYS A 103 3.16 -8.01 9.66
N LYS A 104 2.33 -8.10 8.61
CA LYS A 104 2.66 -8.90 7.44
C LYS A 104 3.84 -8.31 6.66
N ILE A 105 3.98 -6.98 6.60
CA ILE A 105 5.12 -6.33 5.94
C ILE A 105 6.44 -6.74 6.61
N SER A 106 6.52 -6.61 7.93
CA SER A 106 7.72 -7.02 8.65
C SER A 106 8.00 -8.53 8.56
N ALA A 107 6.95 -9.36 8.42
CA ALA A 107 7.12 -10.80 8.17
C ALA A 107 7.71 -11.07 6.77
N ILE A 108 7.22 -10.36 5.73
CA ILE A 108 7.75 -10.48 4.37
C ILE A 108 9.21 -10.07 4.33
N LEU A 109 9.56 -8.93 4.91
CA LEU A 109 10.94 -8.43 4.96
C LEU A 109 11.85 -9.43 5.66
N ARG A 110 11.45 -9.98 6.83
CA ARG A 110 12.23 -11.02 7.53
C ARG A 110 12.41 -12.29 6.71
N ASN A 111 11.34 -12.76 6.05
CA ASN A 111 11.40 -13.97 5.21
C ASN A 111 12.32 -13.78 4.00
N ASN A 112 12.49 -12.53 3.55
CA ASN A 112 13.45 -12.16 2.51
C ASN A 112 14.85 -11.77 3.06
N ASN A 113 15.13 -12.07 4.34
CA ASN A 113 16.39 -11.78 5.02
C ASN A 113 16.79 -10.29 4.98
N ARG A 114 15.80 -9.38 5.04
CA ARG A 114 16.05 -7.94 5.09
C ARG A 114 16.26 -7.48 6.53
N LYS A 115 17.17 -6.54 6.73
CA LYS A 115 17.33 -5.82 8.00
C LYS A 115 16.15 -4.87 8.20
N ILE A 116 15.65 -4.79 9.44
CA ILE A 116 14.46 -3.99 9.76
C ILE A 116 14.73 -3.16 11.01
N ASN A 117 14.51 -1.85 10.90
CA ASN A 117 14.37 -0.94 12.02
C ASN A 117 12.87 -0.69 12.27
N TYR A 118 12.45 -0.81 13.52
CA TYR A 118 11.09 -0.52 13.94
C TYR A 118 11.04 0.90 14.46
N ILE A 119 10.22 1.74 13.82
CA ILE A 119 10.11 3.17 14.11
C ILE A 119 8.81 3.43 14.84
N ASP A 120 8.87 4.09 15.98
CA ASP A 120 7.69 4.41 16.78
C ASP A 120 6.72 5.32 16.03
N VAL A 121 5.44 5.15 16.33
CA VAL A 121 4.33 5.91 15.77
C VAL A 121 3.72 6.77 16.90
N ASP A 122 3.55 8.05 16.62
CA ASP A 122 2.82 9.00 17.47
C ASP A 122 1.45 9.38 16.88
N GLU A 123 0.79 10.38 17.41
CA GLU A 123 -0.49 10.90 16.91
C GLU A 123 -0.42 11.46 15.48
N ASN A 124 0.78 11.73 14.97
CA ASN A 124 1.06 12.25 13.63
C ASN A 124 1.61 11.18 12.66
N GLY A 125 1.56 9.91 13.05
CA GLY A 125 2.11 8.81 12.27
C GLY A 125 3.57 8.48 12.63
N LEU A 126 4.34 7.97 11.68
CA LEU A 126 5.74 7.58 11.90
C LEU A 126 6.60 8.75 12.41
N CYS A 127 7.36 8.51 13.48
CA CYS A 127 8.29 9.48 14.09
C CYS A 127 9.51 9.69 13.17
N THR A 128 9.55 10.80 12.46
CA THR A 128 10.66 11.13 11.55
C THR A 128 11.98 11.39 12.27
N ASP A 129 11.94 11.94 13.49
CA ASP A 129 13.16 12.11 14.30
C ASP A 129 13.74 10.77 14.75
N CYS A 130 12.88 9.79 15.06
CA CYS A 130 13.32 8.43 15.36
C CYS A 130 13.93 7.77 14.12
N LEU A 131 13.32 7.97 12.94
CA LEU A 131 13.83 7.45 11.67
C LEU A 131 15.23 7.99 11.36
N LYS A 132 15.45 9.29 11.54
CA LYS A 132 16.75 9.95 11.31
C LYS A 132 17.89 9.39 12.16
N GLN A 133 17.58 8.76 13.30
CA GLN A 133 18.56 8.15 14.19
C GLN A 133 18.96 6.73 13.80
N THR A 134 18.38 6.20 12.73
CA THR A 134 18.66 4.84 12.24
C THR A 134 19.52 4.86 10.98
N ASP A 135 20.05 3.69 10.64
CA ASP A 135 20.76 3.42 9.38
C ASP A 135 19.82 2.99 8.24
N SER A 136 18.55 3.37 8.29
CA SER A 136 17.56 2.96 7.29
C SER A 136 17.75 3.65 5.96
N ASP A 137 17.60 2.88 4.89
CA ASP A 137 17.63 3.36 3.49
C ASP A 137 16.22 3.44 2.91
N ILE A 138 15.31 2.59 3.36
CA ILE A 138 13.97 2.45 2.81
C ILE A 138 12.98 2.54 3.96
N VAL A 139 11.96 3.39 3.84
CA VAL A 139 10.88 3.47 4.83
C VAL A 139 9.55 3.05 4.22
N TYR A 140 8.83 2.18 4.93
CA TYR A 140 7.47 1.77 4.58
C TYR A 140 6.48 2.46 5.52
N VAL A 141 5.56 3.24 4.98
CA VAL A 141 4.62 4.09 5.75
C VAL A 141 3.19 4.01 5.23
N THR A 142 2.22 4.24 6.12
CA THR A 142 0.79 4.33 5.83
C THR A 142 0.26 5.73 6.16
N PRO A 143 0.60 6.78 5.39
CA PRO A 143 0.43 8.17 5.80
C PRO A 143 -1.02 8.66 5.74
N SER A 144 -1.89 8.03 4.95
CA SER A 144 -3.30 8.43 4.83
C SER A 144 -4.13 7.99 6.04
N HIS A 145 -3.89 6.77 6.51
CA HIS A 145 -4.50 6.21 7.73
C HIS A 145 -3.55 5.15 8.29
N GLN A 146 -2.77 5.54 9.28
CA GLN A 146 -1.81 4.63 9.91
C GLN A 146 -2.51 3.41 10.52
N PHE A 147 -2.03 2.22 10.19
CA PHE A 147 -2.56 0.99 10.79
C PHE A 147 -1.66 0.54 11.96
N PRO A 148 -2.20 0.28 13.17
CA PRO A 148 -3.64 0.23 13.52
C PRO A 148 -4.17 1.50 14.20
N THR A 149 -3.41 2.57 14.32
CA THR A 149 -3.76 3.74 15.17
C THR A 149 -4.83 4.64 14.52
N GLY A 150 -4.93 4.64 13.19
CA GLY A 150 -5.78 5.55 12.44
C GLY A 150 -5.22 6.98 12.32
N ALA A 151 -4.00 7.22 12.77
CA ALA A 151 -3.35 8.52 12.64
C ALA A 151 -3.21 8.92 11.16
N VAL A 152 -3.52 10.19 10.88
CA VAL A 152 -3.32 10.79 9.55
C VAL A 152 -2.05 11.63 9.60
N MET A 153 -1.08 11.30 8.77
CA MET A 153 0.19 12.02 8.72
C MET A 153 -0.02 13.45 8.17
N PRO A 154 0.22 14.50 8.97
CA PRO A 154 0.04 15.87 8.53
C PRO A 154 1.09 16.27 7.49
N VAL A 155 0.79 17.31 6.71
CA VAL A 155 1.64 17.76 5.60
C VAL A 155 3.07 18.05 6.05
N TRP A 156 3.25 18.69 7.22
CA TRP A 156 4.59 19.03 7.72
C TRP A 156 5.42 17.75 7.99
N ARG A 157 4.82 16.68 8.55
CA ARG A 157 5.50 15.40 8.79
C ARG A 157 5.84 14.69 7.46
N ARG A 158 4.97 14.80 6.45
CA ARG A 158 5.26 14.29 5.09
C ARG A 158 6.44 15.03 4.47
N MET A 159 6.55 16.34 4.68
CA MET A 159 7.70 17.14 4.22
C MET A 159 8.99 16.74 4.92
N GLU A 160 8.95 16.46 6.22
CA GLU A 160 10.12 15.93 6.95
C GLU A 160 10.57 14.57 6.40
N LEU A 161 9.62 13.70 6.05
CA LEU A 161 9.90 12.40 5.46
C LEU A 161 10.53 12.53 4.06
N LEU A 162 10.03 13.45 3.24
CA LEU A 162 10.63 13.77 1.93
C LEU A 162 12.03 14.32 2.10
N SER A 163 12.25 15.26 3.05
CA SER A 163 13.60 15.79 3.34
C SER A 163 14.55 14.67 3.77
N TRP A 164 14.10 13.75 4.62
CA TRP A 164 14.89 12.57 5.00
C TRP A 164 15.34 11.77 3.79
N ALA A 165 14.46 11.59 2.80
CA ALA A 165 14.81 10.84 1.60
C ALA A 165 15.80 11.62 0.71
N GLU A 166 15.64 12.94 0.59
CA GLU A 166 16.52 13.80 -0.21
C GLU A 166 17.93 13.98 0.40
N GLU A 167 18.06 13.94 1.74
CA GLU A 167 19.31 14.12 2.46
C GLU A 167 20.26 12.92 2.33
N GLY A 168 19.79 11.76 1.88
CA GLY A 168 20.58 10.54 1.76
C GLY A 168 20.68 10.03 0.33
N GLU A 169 21.82 9.42 0.00
CA GLU A 169 21.96 8.69 -1.26
C GLU A 169 21.14 7.39 -1.20
N ASP A 170 20.39 7.10 -2.26
CA ASP A 170 19.61 5.85 -2.41
C ASP A 170 18.61 5.58 -1.27
N ARG A 171 17.96 6.62 -0.76
CA ARG A 171 16.82 6.49 0.16
C ARG A 171 15.51 6.49 -0.58
N TYR A 172 14.59 5.65 -0.11
CA TYR A 172 13.28 5.45 -0.74
C TYR A 172 12.15 5.46 0.29
N ILE A 173 11.00 5.99 -0.13
CA ILE A 173 9.75 5.94 0.62
C ILE A 173 8.80 5.01 -0.12
N ILE A 174 8.30 3.98 0.57
CA ILE A 174 7.21 3.13 0.10
C ILE A 174 5.95 3.57 0.83
N GLU A 175 5.05 4.21 0.10
CA GLU A 175 3.74 4.61 0.62
C GLU A 175 2.72 3.51 0.35
N ASP A 176 2.12 2.96 1.41
CA ASP A 176 0.98 2.06 1.35
C ASP A 176 -0.30 2.84 1.55
N ASP A 177 -1.03 3.03 0.47
CA ASP A 177 -2.24 3.82 0.41
C ASP A 177 -3.44 2.93 0.11
N TYR A 178 -3.98 2.30 1.14
CA TYR A 178 -5.02 1.28 1.02
C TYR A 178 -6.46 1.82 1.10
N ASN A 179 -6.65 3.08 1.51
CA ASN A 179 -8.00 3.63 1.77
C ASN A 179 -8.12 5.16 1.69
N SER A 180 -7.23 5.84 0.99
CA SER A 180 -7.25 7.31 0.88
C SER A 180 -8.48 7.87 0.16
N GLU A 181 -9.22 7.03 -0.58
CA GLU A 181 -10.52 7.40 -1.17
C GLU A 181 -11.57 7.70 -0.10
N PHE A 182 -11.41 7.17 1.11
CA PHE A 182 -12.27 7.44 2.26
C PHE A 182 -11.77 8.67 3.04
N ASN A 183 -11.76 9.83 2.41
CA ASN A 183 -11.52 11.09 3.10
C ASN A 183 -12.74 11.47 3.90
N PHE A 184 -12.73 11.20 5.17
CA PHE A 184 -13.68 11.79 6.11
C PHE A 184 -13.18 13.22 6.41
N SER A 185 -13.55 14.17 5.54
CA SER A 185 -13.38 15.59 5.87
C SER A 185 -14.26 15.88 7.08
N ILE A 186 -13.65 16.04 8.24
CA ILE A 186 -14.30 16.62 9.43
C ILE A 186 -14.24 18.14 9.32
#